data_c9d039781e0ffa9d378a509d36cd12a5
#
_entry.id   c9d039781e0ffa9d378a509d36cd12a5
#
_cell.length_a   1.000
_cell.length_b   1.000
_cell.length_c   1.000
_cell.angle_alpha   90.00
_cell.angle_beta   90.00
_cell.angle_gamma   90.00
#
_symmetry.space_group_name_H-M   'P 1'
#
loop_
_entity.id
_entity.type
_entity.pdbx_description
1 polymer ?
#
loop_
_entity_poly.entity_id
_entity_poly.type
_entity_poly.pdbx_seq_one_letter_code
_entity_poly.pdbx_strand_id
1 'polypeptide(L)'
;MTVFVVGVVVGYAGCALLAMFSTVLAASFAAVNILLYVLLYTPLKPRTTLNTLVGAVTGAIPPVIGWTAATGTMAPGAWALFGILFVWQLPHFLALAWLYRADYLAGGFVMLPSLDPDGTATAQATLLTSLMLVPVGLLATLTGVAGFAYAGVALVSGLWMSWLALRFLQERSDARARKLFLASLAYLPILLGAMVLDRGSAVTTATPGEGVMILEVPGQ
;
A
#
# COMPACT_ATOMS: atom_id res chain seq x y z
N MET A 1 14.01 -26.62 -11.78
CA MET A 1 13.40 -26.36 -13.12
C MET A 1 11.87 -26.33 -13.07
N THR A 2 11.22 -27.33 -12.51
CA THR A 2 9.74 -27.44 -12.42
C THR A 2 9.07 -26.23 -11.77
N VAL A 3 9.57 -25.73 -10.62
CA VAL A 3 8.99 -24.58 -9.90
C VAL A 3 9.04 -23.30 -10.74
N PHE A 4 10.15 -23.07 -11.46
CA PHE A 4 10.28 -21.91 -12.34
C PHE A 4 9.28 -21.97 -13.50
N VAL A 5 9.15 -23.12 -14.16
CA VAL A 5 8.19 -23.32 -15.26
C VAL A 5 6.75 -23.09 -14.77
N VAL A 6 6.38 -23.67 -13.62
CA VAL A 6 5.06 -23.47 -13.03
C VAL A 6 4.82 -21.99 -12.72
N GLY A 7 5.79 -21.29 -12.15
CA GLY A 7 5.67 -19.85 -11.87
C GLY A 7 5.44 -19.00 -13.13
N VAL A 8 6.18 -19.29 -14.21
CA VAL A 8 6.01 -18.61 -15.50
C VAL A 8 4.63 -18.90 -16.11
N VAL A 9 4.20 -20.17 -16.11
CA VAL A 9 2.88 -20.56 -16.67
C VAL A 9 1.74 -19.89 -15.90
N VAL A 10 1.77 -19.92 -14.57
CA VAL A 10 0.74 -19.30 -13.72
C VAL A 10 0.74 -17.79 -13.89
N GLY A 11 1.92 -17.15 -13.92
CA GLY A 11 2.04 -15.71 -14.13
C GLY A 11 1.49 -15.27 -15.49
N TYR A 12 1.85 -16.00 -16.57
CA TYR A 12 1.33 -15.75 -17.91
C TYR A 12 -0.19 -15.94 -17.97
N ALA A 13 -0.70 -17.05 -17.42
CA ALA A 13 -2.13 -17.34 -17.39
C ALA A 13 -2.90 -16.24 -16.64
N GLY A 14 -2.40 -15.76 -15.49
CA GLY A 14 -3.01 -14.67 -14.73
C GLY A 14 -3.07 -13.36 -15.53
N CYS A 15 -1.99 -12.98 -16.20
CA CYS A 15 -1.97 -11.79 -17.07
C CYS A 15 -2.91 -11.95 -18.27
N ALA A 16 -2.96 -13.12 -18.89
CA ALA A 16 -3.85 -13.41 -20.01
C ALA A 16 -5.34 -13.33 -19.58
N LEU A 17 -5.69 -13.91 -18.43
CA LEU A 17 -7.03 -13.80 -17.88
C LEU A 17 -7.43 -12.34 -17.59
N LEU A 18 -6.55 -11.53 -17.01
CA LEU A 18 -6.81 -10.11 -16.81
C LEU A 18 -7.03 -9.37 -18.13
N ALA A 19 -6.22 -9.68 -19.17
CA ALA A 19 -6.37 -9.05 -20.49
C ALA A 19 -7.67 -9.44 -21.19
N MET A 20 -8.12 -10.70 -21.04
CA MET A 20 -9.30 -11.24 -21.71
C MET A 20 -10.61 -10.87 -21.00
N PHE A 21 -10.63 -10.88 -19.67
CA PHE A 21 -11.85 -10.75 -18.87
C PHE A 21 -11.96 -9.42 -18.10
N SER A 22 -10.95 -8.55 -18.20
CA SER A 22 -10.92 -7.25 -17.54
C SER A 22 -10.33 -6.19 -18.49
N THR A 23 -9.13 -5.67 -18.21
CA THR A 23 -8.49 -4.63 -19.02
C THR A 23 -7.04 -4.96 -19.34
N VAL A 24 -6.59 -4.55 -20.53
CA VAL A 24 -5.17 -4.65 -20.92
C VAL A 24 -4.29 -3.84 -19.96
N LEU A 25 -4.80 -2.73 -19.44
CA LEU A 25 -4.08 -1.89 -18.48
C LEU A 25 -3.80 -2.65 -17.17
N ALA A 26 -4.82 -3.34 -16.61
CA ALA A 26 -4.65 -4.17 -15.42
C ALA A 26 -3.65 -5.32 -15.65
N ALA A 27 -3.75 -5.98 -16.81
CA ALA A 27 -2.80 -7.02 -17.20
C ALA A 27 -1.36 -6.50 -17.31
N SER A 28 -1.19 -5.28 -17.84
CA SER A 28 0.12 -4.62 -17.94
C SER A 28 0.72 -4.33 -16.57
N PHE A 29 -0.06 -3.81 -15.62
CA PHE A 29 0.40 -3.62 -14.24
C PHE A 29 0.75 -4.94 -13.56
N ALA A 30 -0.02 -6.01 -13.79
CA ALA A 30 0.28 -7.33 -13.26
C ALA A 30 1.61 -7.88 -13.82
N ALA A 31 1.83 -7.76 -15.13
CA ALA A 31 3.07 -8.17 -15.77
C ALA A 31 4.28 -7.37 -15.24
N VAL A 32 4.16 -6.04 -15.16
CA VAL A 32 5.19 -5.16 -14.59
C VAL A 32 5.49 -5.56 -13.14
N ASN A 33 4.46 -5.85 -12.33
CA ASN A 33 4.65 -6.27 -10.94
C ASN A 33 5.43 -7.58 -10.83
N ILE A 34 5.12 -8.58 -11.65
CA ILE A 34 5.85 -9.85 -11.70
C ILE A 34 7.33 -9.60 -12.08
N LEU A 35 7.58 -8.78 -13.10
CA LEU A 35 8.94 -8.44 -13.52
C LEU A 35 9.73 -7.71 -12.42
N LEU A 36 9.13 -6.71 -11.78
CA LEU A 36 9.74 -5.99 -10.65
C LEU A 36 10.08 -6.94 -9.49
N TYR A 37 9.15 -7.85 -9.17
CA TYR A 37 9.36 -8.80 -8.08
C TYR A 37 10.50 -9.79 -8.40
N VAL A 38 10.52 -10.37 -9.60
CA VAL A 38 11.49 -11.40 -9.97
C VAL A 38 12.86 -10.80 -10.31
N LEU A 39 12.89 -9.72 -11.08
CA LEU A 39 14.14 -9.17 -11.61
C LEU A 39 14.82 -8.13 -10.72
N LEU A 40 14.05 -7.43 -9.87
CA LEU A 40 14.60 -6.40 -8.98
C LEU A 40 14.53 -6.83 -7.51
N TYR A 41 13.34 -7.09 -6.99
CA TYR A 41 13.17 -7.34 -5.56
C TYR A 41 13.93 -8.59 -5.10
N THR A 42 13.77 -9.72 -5.80
CA THR A 42 14.39 -10.99 -5.39
C THR A 42 15.93 -10.92 -5.39
N PRO A 43 16.62 -10.37 -6.42
CA PRO A 43 18.07 -10.24 -6.39
C PRO A 43 18.61 -9.20 -5.41
N LEU A 44 17.78 -8.22 -4.99
CA LEU A 44 18.19 -7.19 -4.04
C LEU A 44 18.17 -7.69 -2.59
N LYS A 45 17.36 -8.71 -2.26
CA LYS A 45 17.23 -9.24 -0.89
C LYS A 45 18.58 -9.56 -0.23
N PRO A 46 19.52 -10.28 -0.88
CA PRO A 46 20.82 -10.57 -0.28
C PRO A 46 21.86 -9.47 -0.46
N ARG A 47 21.55 -8.33 -1.08
CA ARG A 47 22.53 -7.33 -1.49
C ARG A 47 22.40 -5.99 -0.77
N THR A 48 21.18 -5.55 -0.47
CA THR A 48 20.95 -4.21 0.07
C THR A 48 19.63 -4.11 0.82
N THR A 49 19.59 -3.21 1.82
CA THR A 49 18.37 -2.87 2.57
C THR A 49 17.30 -2.18 1.71
N LEU A 50 17.67 -1.65 0.54
CA LEU A 50 16.72 -1.09 -0.43
C LEU A 50 15.70 -2.12 -0.94
N ASN A 51 15.95 -3.42 -0.74
CA ASN A 51 14.98 -4.47 -1.03
C ASN A 51 13.60 -4.19 -0.38
N THR A 52 13.59 -3.61 0.84
CA THR A 52 12.35 -3.26 1.54
C THR A 52 11.55 -2.21 0.79
N LEU A 53 12.20 -1.17 0.24
CA LEU A 53 11.52 -0.14 -0.57
C LEU A 53 11.01 -0.70 -1.90
N VAL A 54 11.83 -1.48 -2.60
CA VAL A 54 11.41 -2.13 -3.86
C VAL A 54 10.29 -3.13 -3.59
N GLY A 55 10.36 -3.87 -2.49
CA GLY A 55 9.29 -4.74 -2.02
C GLY A 55 7.99 -3.99 -1.74
N ALA A 56 8.08 -2.81 -1.14
CA ALA A 56 6.91 -1.96 -0.91
C ALA A 56 6.29 -1.42 -2.21
N VAL A 57 7.09 -1.13 -3.25
CA VAL A 57 6.55 -0.79 -4.58
C VAL A 57 5.76 -1.97 -5.14
N THR A 58 6.34 -3.17 -5.17
CA THR A 58 5.65 -4.36 -5.71
C THR A 58 4.39 -4.71 -4.91
N GLY A 59 4.43 -4.56 -3.60
CA GLY A 59 3.27 -4.81 -2.72
C GLY A 59 2.18 -3.75 -2.80
N ALA A 60 2.46 -2.55 -3.34
CA ALA A 60 1.51 -1.47 -3.53
C ALA A 60 0.83 -1.48 -4.93
N ILE A 61 1.32 -2.27 -5.88
CA ILE A 61 0.72 -2.40 -7.23
C ILE A 61 -0.62 -3.15 -7.24
N PRO A 62 -0.90 -4.19 -6.43
CA PRO A 62 -2.16 -4.94 -6.48
C PRO A 62 -3.44 -4.08 -6.42
N PRO A 63 -3.57 -3.06 -5.54
CA PRO A 63 -4.75 -2.19 -5.58
C PRO A 63 -4.88 -1.40 -6.89
N VAL A 64 -3.77 -1.04 -7.53
CA VAL A 64 -3.78 -0.38 -8.85
C VAL A 64 -4.29 -1.34 -9.92
N ILE A 65 -3.90 -2.63 -9.86
CA ILE A 65 -4.44 -3.67 -10.74
C ILE A 65 -5.95 -3.78 -10.54
N GLY A 66 -6.42 -3.85 -9.29
CA GLY A 66 -7.86 -3.92 -8.98
C GLY A 66 -8.61 -2.67 -9.47
N TRP A 67 -8.06 -1.48 -9.26
CA TRP A 67 -8.63 -0.23 -9.74
C TRP A 67 -8.77 -0.21 -11.27
N THR A 68 -7.66 -0.47 -11.97
CA THR A 68 -7.64 -0.45 -13.43
C THR A 68 -8.45 -1.58 -14.04
N ALA A 69 -8.59 -2.70 -13.35
CA ALA A 69 -9.48 -3.79 -13.74
C ALA A 69 -10.96 -3.37 -13.70
N ALA A 70 -11.34 -2.58 -12.70
CA ALA A 70 -12.72 -2.14 -12.51
C ALA A 70 -13.10 -0.93 -13.36
N THR A 71 -12.14 0.00 -13.60
CA THR A 71 -12.44 1.30 -14.22
C THR A 71 -11.87 1.47 -15.64
N GLY A 72 -10.93 0.62 -16.04
CA GLY A 72 -10.21 0.75 -17.31
C GLY A 72 -9.21 1.90 -17.37
N THR A 73 -9.10 2.71 -16.33
CA THR A 73 -8.32 3.95 -16.33
C THR A 73 -7.43 4.09 -15.09
N MET A 74 -6.40 4.92 -15.22
CA MET A 74 -5.55 5.32 -14.11
C MET A 74 -6.02 6.69 -13.60
N ALA A 75 -6.60 6.73 -12.39
CA ALA A 75 -7.14 7.93 -11.78
C ALA A 75 -6.38 8.30 -10.49
N PRO A 76 -6.52 9.53 -9.95
CA PRO A 76 -5.89 9.94 -8.69
C PRO A 76 -6.19 9.00 -7.52
N GLY A 77 -7.38 8.38 -7.49
CA GLY A 77 -7.74 7.39 -6.47
C GLY A 77 -6.87 6.13 -6.50
N ALA A 78 -6.46 5.65 -7.68
CA ALA A 78 -5.52 4.53 -7.79
C ALA A 78 -4.15 4.86 -7.15
N TRP A 79 -3.67 6.09 -7.35
CA TRP A 79 -2.43 6.56 -6.74
C TRP A 79 -2.55 6.77 -5.23
N ALA A 80 -3.72 7.18 -4.73
CA ALA A 80 -3.99 7.24 -3.30
C ALA A 80 -3.91 5.86 -2.65
N LEU A 81 -4.54 4.85 -3.25
CA LEU A 81 -4.47 3.46 -2.78
C LEU A 81 -3.05 2.90 -2.83
N PHE A 82 -2.34 3.15 -3.93
CA PHE A 82 -0.92 2.79 -4.05
C PHE A 82 -0.10 3.41 -2.91
N GLY A 83 -0.24 4.72 -2.68
CA GLY A 83 0.49 5.45 -1.65
C GLY A 83 0.20 4.92 -0.24
N ILE A 84 -1.06 4.64 0.07
CA ILE A 84 -1.49 4.08 1.36
C ILE A 84 -0.81 2.73 1.60
N LEU A 85 -0.87 1.80 0.65
CA LEU A 85 -0.24 0.50 0.81
C LEU A 85 1.28 0.60 0.82
N PHE A 86 1.86 1.43 -0.04
CA PHE A 86 3.31 1.64 -0.09
C PHE A 86 3.84 2.10 1.27
N VAL A 87 3.24 3.12 1.87
CA VAL A 87 3.70 3.65 3.16
C VAL A 87 3.39 2.70 4.30
N TRP A 88 2.19 2.06 4.31
CA TRP A 88 1.79 1.14 5.35
C TRP A 88 2.74 -0.06 5.50
N GLN A 89 3.24 -0.58 4.41
CA GLN A 89 4.14 -1.73 4.43
C GLN A 89 5.47 -1.43 5.12
N LEU A 90 5.94 -0.19 5.09
CA LEU A 90 7.27 0.15 5.62
C LEU A 90 7.39 -0.07 7.13
N PRO A 91 6.55 0.54 8.01
CA PRO A 91 6.60 0.27 9.43
C PRO A 91 6.25 -1.18 9.77
N HIS A 92 5.37 -1.81 8.99
CA HIS A 92 5.03 -3.23 9.13
C HIS A 92 6.25 -4.12 8.92
N PHE A 93 6.95 -3.97 7.80
CA PHE A 93 8.13 -4.78 7.49
C PHE A 93 9.33 -4.46 8.37
N LEU A 94 9.52 -3.21 8.80
CA LEU A 94 10.58 -2.85 9.73
C LEU A 94 10.36 -3.51 11.10
N ALA A 95 9.12 -3.50 11.61
CA ALA A 95 8.77 -4.18 12.85
C ALA A 95 8.92 -5.70 12.73
N LEU A 96 8.48 -6.32 11.61
CA LEU A 96 8.65 -7.74 11.33
C LEU A 96 10.13 -8.11 11.24
N ALA A 97 10.92 -7.34 10.47
CA ALA A 97 12.34 -7.59 10.29
C ALA A 97 13.13 -7.43 11.60
N TRP A 98 12.69 -6.54 12.50
CA TRP A 98 13.25 -6.44 13.86
C TRP A 98 13.01 -7.73 14.65
N LEU A 99 11.79 -8.27 14.63
CA LEU A 99 11.44 -9.48 15.38
C LEU A 99 12.19 -10.72 14.89
N TYR A 100 12.42 -10.81 13.58
CA TYR A 100 13.06 -11.96 12.92
C TYR A 100 14.46 -11.66 12.40
N ARG A 101 15.15 -10.66 12.99
CA ARG A 101 16.47 -10.19 12.52
C ARG A 101 17.54 -11.29 12.47
N ALA A 102 17.49 -12.21 13.43
CA ALA A 102 18.42 -13.35 13.48
C ALA A 102 18.16 -14.35 12.34
N ASP A 103 16.89 -14.64 12.04
CA ASP A 103 16.49 -15.56 10.98
C ASP A 103 16.82 -14.97 9.59
N TYR A 104 16.58 -13.68 9.40
CA TYR A 104 16.95 -12.99 8.16
C TYR A 104 18.46 -13.00 7.94
N LEU A 105 19.24 -12.76 8.99
CA LEU A 105 20.69 -12.80 8.91
C LEU A 105 21.19 -14.23 8.60
N ALA A 106 20.63 -15.25 9.25
CA ALA A 106 20.95 -16.65 8.99
C ALA A 106 20.58 -17.08 7.56
N GLY A 107 19.51 -16.51 7.00
CA GLY A 107 19.08 -16.72 5.62
C GLY A 107 19.86 -15.91 4.57
N GLY A 108 20.85 -15.10 4.99
CA GLY A 108 21.65 -14.28 4.10
C GLY A 108 20.92 -13.06 3.52
N PHE A 109 19.82 -12.63 4.15
CA PHE A 109 19.06 -11.45 3.72
C PHE A 109 19.58 -10.18 4.41
N VAL A 110 19.76 -9.13 3.62
CA VAL A 110 20.22 -7.83 4.10
C VAL A 110 19.01 -6.96 4.45
N MET A 111 18.61 -7.00 5.74
CA MET A 111 17.52 -6.17 6.25
C MET A 111 18.10 -5.05 7.13
N LEU A 112 17.40 -3.89 7.20
CA LEU A 112 17.88 -2.76 8.00
C LEU A 112 18.17 -3.16 9.46
N PRO A 113 17.28 -3.88 10.19
CA PRO A 113 17.55 -4.29 11.57
C PRO A 113 18.75 -5.24 11.71
N SER A 114 19.14 -5.95 10.66
CA SER A 114 20.31 -6.83 10.71
C SER A 114 21.65 -6.05 10.63
N LEU A 115 21.62 -4.82 10.15
CA LEU A 115 22.76 -3.92 10.04
C LEU A 115 22.77 -2.82 11.10
N ASP A 116 21.78 -2.77 11.97
CA ASP A 116 21.53 -1.74 12.98
C ASP A 116 21.47 -2.39 14.38
N PRO A 117 22.62 -2.72 14.99
CA PRO A 117 22.69 -3.44 16.27
C PRO A 117 21.94 -2.70 17.40
N ASP A 118 22.02 -1.37 17.41
CA ASP A 118 21.37 -0.53 18.43
C ASP A 118 19.89 -0.31 18.17
N GLY A 119 19.40 -0.64 16.96
CA GLY A 119 18.03 -0.47 16.54
C GLY A 119 17.60 0.98 16.33
N THR A 120 18.54 1.92 16.37
CA THR A 120 18.23 3.35 16.30
C THR A 120 17.72 3.75 14.92
N ALA A 121 18.44 3.36 13.86
CA ALA A 121 18.05 3.66 12.48
C ALA A 121 16.71 2.97 12.12
N THR A 122 16.54 1.73 12.55
CA THR A 122 15.29 0.98 12.36
C THR A 122 14.11 1.66 13.02
N ALA A 123 14.25 2.08 14.28
CA ALA A 123 13.18 2.73 15.03
C ALA A 123 12.86 4.13 14.48
N GLN A 124 13.87 4.89 14.05
CA GLN A 124 13.68 6.19 13.39
C GLN A 124 12.96 6.05 12.05
N ALA A 125 13.39 5.11 11.21
CA ALA A 125 12.72 4.83 9.93
C ALA A 125 11.27 4.38 10.14
N THR A 126 11.02 3.56 11.16
CA THR A 126 9.69 3.11 11.55
C THR A 126 8.80 4.27 12.00
N LEU A 127 9.31 5.19 12.82
CA LEU A 127 8.57 6.38 13.24
C LEU A 127 8.28 7.29 12.06
N LEU A 128 9.27 7.60 11.23
CA LEU A 128 9.11 8.47 10.07
C LEU A 128 8.03 7.93 9.12
N THR A 129 8.11 6.65 8.78
CA THR A 129 7.15 6.01 7.87
C THR A 129 5.76 5.88 8.50
N SER A 130 5.65 5.70 9.83
CA SER A 130 4.38 5.74 10.54
C SER A 130 3.75 7.13 10.55
N LEU A 131 4.54 8.20 10.71
CA LEU A 131 4.05 9.58 10.59
C LEU A 131 3.51 9.89 9.19
N MET A 132 4.13 9.32 8.15
CA MET A 132 3.66 9.47 6.77
C MET A 132 2.29 8.82 6.52
N LEU A 133 1.84 7.87 7.36
CA LEU A 133 0.51 7.28 7.24
C LEU A 133 -0.62 8.29 7.40
N VAL A 134 -0.40 9.36 8.18
CA VAL A 134 -1.41 10.40 8.40
C VAL A 134 -1.71 11.16 7.10
N PRO A 135 -0.76 11.89 6.49
CA PRO A 135 -1.06 12.63 5.27
C PRO A 135 -1.42 11.72 4.09
N VAL A 136 -0.77 10.55 3.97
CA VAL A 136 -1.04 9.62 2.86
C VAL A 136 -2.41 8.95 3.02
N GLY A 137 -2.82 8.62 4.25
CA GLY A 137 -4.18 8.12 4.52
C GLY A 137 -5.26 9.09 4.10
N LEU A 138 -5.06 10.40 4.28
CA LEU A 138 -6.01 11.44 3.89
C LEU A 138 -6.14 11.63 2.36
N LEU A 139 -5.19 11.13 1.55
CA LEU A 139 -5.26 11.23 0.09
C LEU A 139 -6.53 10.60 -0.48
N ALA A 140 -7.07 9.54 0.14
CA ALA A 140 -8.30 8.91 -0.35
C ALA A 140 -9.51 9.86 -0.26
N THR A 141 -9.57 10.70 0.77
CA THR A 141 -10.61 11.75 0.86
C THR A 141 -10.33 12.90 -0.12
N LEU A 142 -9.08 13.32 -0.23
CA LEU A 142 -8.71 14.42 -1.14
C LEU A 142 -8.92 14.05 -2.62
N THR A 143 -8.82 12.78 -2.95
CA THR A 143 -9.07 12.26 -4.32
C THR A 143 -10.53 11.83 -4.56
N GLY A 144 -11.42 12.03 -3.57
CA GLY A 144 -12.83 11.70 -3.69
C GLY A 144 -13.15 10.19 -3.62
N VAL A 145 -12.19 9.35 -3.21
CA VAL A 145 -12.40 7.89 -3.04
C VAL A 145 -13.23 7.59 -1.81
N ALA A 146 -13.08 8.40 -0.75
CA ALA A 146 -13.78 8.23 0.53
C ALA A 146 -14.16 9.59 1.12
N GLY A 147 -15.14 9.60 2.01
CA GLY A 147 -15.68 10.79 2.66
C GLY A 147 -14.93 11.23 3.91
N PHE A 148 -15.55 12.13 4.68
CA PHE A 148 -14.94 12.70 5.89
C PHE A 148 -14.94 11.75 7.09
N ALA A 149 -15.88 10.79 7.16
CA ALA A 149 -15.87 9.78 8.22
C ALA A 149 -14.62 8.89 8.09
N TYR A 150 -14.29 8.48 6.87
CA TYR A 150 -13.02 7.80 6.58
C TYR A 150 -11.81 8.66 6.98
N ALA A 151 -11.80 9.97 6.66
CA ALA A 151 -10.71 10.85 7.03
C ALA A 151 -10.45 10.87 8.55
N GLY A 152 -11.53 10.87 9.37
CA GLY A 152 -11.43 10.73 10.82
C GLY A 152 -10.77 9.41 11.24
N VAL A 153 -11.16 8.29 10.63
CA VAL A 153 -10.56 6.97 10.88
C VAL A 153 -9.09 6.95 10.46
N ALA A 154 -8.76 7.51 9.28
CA ALA A 154 -7.39 7.58 8.78
C ALA A 154 -6.48 8.40 9.71
N LEU A 155 -6.97 9.55 10.18
CA LEU A 155 -6.25 10.40 11.14
C LEU A 155 -5.99 9.67 12.45
N VAL A 156 -7.04 9.13 13.07
CA VAL A 156 -6.93 8.45 14.37
C VAL A 156 -6.03 7.22 14.30
N SER A 157 -6.22 6.38 13.29
CA SER A 157 -5.42 5.16 13.12
C SER A 157 -3.96 5.46 12.74
N GLY A 158 -3.71 6.49 11.92
CA GLY A 158 -2.36 6.95 11.57
C GLY A 158 -1.62 7.52 12.79
N LEU A 159 -2.28 8.33 13.62
CA LEU A 159 -1.73 8.84 14.88
C LEU A 159 -1.47 7.72 15.89
N TRP A 160 -2.36 6.73 15.97
CA TRP A 160 -2.14 5.54 16.80
C TRP A 160 -0.90 4.75 16.38
N MET A 161 -0.72 4.51 15.07
CA MET A 161 0.49 3.87 14.53
C MET A 161 1.75 4.68 14.85
N SER A 162 1.69 6.00 14.68
CA SER A 162 2.80 6.92 14.98
C SER A 162 3.16 6.91 16.47
N TRP A 163 2.17 6.85 17.35
CA TRP A 163 2.38 6.72 18.79
C TRP A 163 3.06 5.41 19.16
N LEU A 164 2.64 4.28 18.57
CA LEU A 164 3.29 2.99 18.82
C LEU A 164 4.74 2.97 18.29
N ALA A 165 4.99 3.58 17.14
CA ALA A 165 6.33 3.74 16.59
C ALA A 165 7.23 4.62 17.47
N LEU A 166 6.68 5.71 18.05
CA LEU A 166 7.39 6.52 19.04
C LEU A 166 7.74 5.73 20.30
N ARG A 167 6.82 4.88 20.78
CA ARG A 167 7.08 3.98 21.92
C ARG A 167 8.17 2.96 21.59
N PHE A 168 8.22 2.49 20.33
CA PHE A 168 9.30 1.62 19.87
C PHE A 168 10.64 2.35 19.77
N LEU A 169 10.65 3.61 19.34
CA LEU A 169 11.86 4.44 19.34
C LEU A 169 12.42 4.69 20.74
N GLN A 170 11.55 4.93 21.73
CA GLN A 170 11.93 5.16 23.13
C GLN A 170 12.47 3.88 23.80
N GLU A 171 11.87 2.73 23.49
CA GLU A 171 12.22 1.43 24.04
C GLU A 171 12.28 0.41 22.89
N ARG A 172 13.49 0.17 22.37
CA ARG A 172 13.77 -0.73 21.23
C ARG A 172 13.74 -2.20 21.67
N SER A 173 12.56 -2.65 22.13
CA SER A 173 12.32 -4.01 22.60
C SER A 173 11.45 -4.81 21.63
N ASP A 174 11.62 -6.13 21.63
CA ASP A 174 10.81 -7.04 20.82
C ASP A 174 9.31 -6.93 21.19
N ALA A 175 8.99 -6.63 22.45
CA ALA A 175 7.62 -6.41 22.90
C ALA A 175 6.97 -5.17 22.22
N ARG A 176 7.72 -4.07 22.06
CA ARG A 176 7.25 -2.88 21.36
C ARG A 176 7.11 -3.11 19.87
N ALA A 177 8.10 -3.76 19.25
CA ALA A 177 8.05 -4.13 17.83
C ALA A 177 6.85 -5.05 17.54
N ARG A 178 6.57 -6.03 18.39
CA ARG A 178 5.41 -6.93 18.26
C ARG A 178 4.08 -6.18 18.34
N LYS A 179 3.94 -5.23 19.28
CA LYS A 179 2.73 -4.41 19.38
C LYS A 179 2.50 -3.58 18.12
N LEU A 180 3.55 -2.96 17.59
CA LEU A 180 3.48 -2.19 16.35
C LEU A 180 3.14 -3.09 15.15
N PHE A 181 3.77 -4.27 15.03
CA PHE A 181 3.48 -5.25 14.01
C PHE A 181 2.00 -5.69 14.03
N LEU A 182 1.47 -6.06 15.20
CA LEU A 182 0.06 -6.46 15.34
C LEU A 182 -0.89 -5.30 15.05
N ALA A 183 -0.56 -4.08 15.49
CA ALA A 183 -1.33 -2.89 15.18
C ALA A 183 -1.38 -2.60 13.68
N SER A 184 -0.27 -2.80 12.96
CA SER A 184 -0.24 -2.62 11.52
C SER A 184 -1.13 -3.61 10.76
N LEU A 185 -1.29 -4.85 11.29
CA LEU A 185 -2.24 -5.83 10.74
C LEU A 185 -3.70 -5.40 10.94
N ALA A 186 -4.02 -4.72 12.05
CA ALA A 186 -5.36 -4.21 12.31
C ALA A 186 -5.62 -2.90 11.52
N TYR A 187 -4.60 -2.07 11.35
CA TYR A 187 -4.69 -0.77 10.67
C TYR A 187 -5.29 -0.89 9.27
N LEU A 188 -4.76 -1.78 8.44
CA LEU A 188 -5.16 -1.87 7.04
C LEU A 188 -6.62 -2.31 6.85
N PRO A 189 -7.12 -3.38 7.49
CA PRO A 189 -8.55 -3.75 7.42
C PRO A 189 -9.48 -2.66 7.95
N ILE A 190 -9.10 -1.97 9.04
CA ILE A 190 -9.90 -0.86 9.59
C ILE A 190 -9.99 0.27 8.57
N LEU A 191 -8.87 0.67 7.98
CA LEU A 191 -8.81 1.75 7.02
C LEU A 191 -9.59 1.41 5.73
N LEU A 192 -9.37 0.24 5.15
CA LEU A 192 -10.06 -0.19 3.94
C LEU A 192 -11.55 -0.43 4.21
N GLY A 193 -11.91 -0.97 5.37
CA GLY A 193 -13.30 -1.13 5.78
C GLY A 193 -14.03 0.21 5.89
N ALA A 194 -13.41 1.20 6.54
CA ALA A 194 -13.94 2.55 6.62
C ALA A 194 -14.09 3.18 5.22
N MET A 195 -13.13 2.97 4.32
CA MET A 195 -13.18 3.46 2.94
C MET A 195 -14.38 2.88 2.17
N VAL A 196 -14.66 1.59 2.35
CA VAL A 196 -15.80 0.93 1.70
C VAL A 196 -17.14 1.44 2.26
N LEU A 197 -17.22 1.63 3.57
CA LEU A 197 -18.44 2.09 4.25
C LEU A 197 -18.76 3.57 3.96
N ASP A 198 -17.75 4.40 3.73
CA ASP A 198 -17.90 5.85 3.53
C ASP A 198 -17.90 6.28 2.05
N ARG A 199 -18.16 5.36 1.11
CA ARG A 199 -18.22 5.66 -0.34
C ARG A 199 -19.34 6.61 -0.74
N GLY A 200 -20.41 6.72 0.04
CA GLY A 200 -21.58 7.56 -0.27
C GLY A 200 -21.38 9.04 0.03
N SER A 201 -20.29 9.42 0.71
CA SER A 201 -20.01 10.80 1.13
C SER A 201 -19.07 11.55 0.19
N ALA A 202 -18.71 10.96 -0.97
CA ALA A 202 -17.84 11.61 -1.94
C ALA A 202 -18.47 12.94 -2.38
N VAL A 203 -17.78 14.03 -2.12
CA VAL A 203 -18.17 15.37 -2.54
C VAL A 203 -18.32 15.34 -4.05
N THR A 204 -19.57 15.41 -4.53
CA THR A 204 -19.86 15.72 -5.92
C THR A 204 -19.44 17.18 -6.10
N THR A 205 -18.20 17.40 -6.53
CA THR A 205 -17.80 18.71 -7.08
C THR A 205 -18.60 18.85 -8.37
N ALA A 206 -19.79 19.42 -8.27
CA ALA A 206 -20.51 19.94 -9.41
C ALA A 206 -19.56 20.94 -10.07
N THR A 207 -19.11 20.64 -11.26
CA THR A 207 -18.40 21.58 -12.12
C THR A 207 -19.37 22.76 -12.34
N PRO A 208 -19.02 24.01 -11.91
CA PRO A 208 -19.83 25.16 -12.24
C PRO A 208 -19.63 25.42 -13.75
N GLY A 209 -20.55 24.98 -14.60
CA GLY A 209 -20.43 25.27 -16.01
C GLY A 209 -21.28 24.47 -16.99
N GLU A 210 -21.91 23.38 -16.63
CA GLU A 210 -22.88 22.75 -17.53
C GLU A 210 -24.26 23.32 -17.22
N GLY A 211 -24.60 24.39 -17.94
CA GLY A 211 -25.94 24.93 -17.98
C GLY A 211 -26.92 23.85 -18.42
N VAL A 212 -27.91 23.60 -17.59
CA VAL A 212 -29.10 22.80 -17.93
C VAL A 212 -29.74 23.47 -19.12
N MET A 213 -29.51 22.93 -20.31
CA MET A 213 -30.26 23.31 -21.51
C MET A 213 -31.65 22.71 -21.34
N ILE A 214 -32.55 23.51 -20.79
CA ILE A 214 -33.99 23.18 -20.78
C ILE A 214 -34.41 23.29 -22.25
N LEU A 215 -34.58 22.14 -22.90
CA LEU A 215 -35.30 22.08 -24.18
C LEU A 215 -36.74 22.41 -23.86
N GLU A 216 -37.14 23.66 -24.11
CA GLU A 216 -38.55 24.04 -24.25
C GLU A 216 -39.17 23.24 -25.42
N VAL A 217 -40.11 22.38 -25.10
CA VAL A 217 -40.94 21.74 -26.09
C VAL A 217 -41.94 22.82 -26.57
N PRO A 218 -41.95 23.18 -27.86
CA PRO A 218 -42.96 24.12 -28.36
C PRO A 218 -44.33 23.47 -28.38
N GLY A 219 -45.26 24.13 -27.81
CA GLY A 219 -46.69 24.04 -27.73
C GLY A 219 -47.49 23.01 -28.55
N GLN A 220 -48.42 22.38 -27.88
CA GLN A 220 -49.83 22.29 -28.33
C GLN A 220 -50.73 22.50 -27.13
#